data_5e9c10a91ba83a26df03a65d2c2d3997
#
_entry.id   5e9c10a91ba83a26df03a65d2c2d3997
#
_cell.length_a   1.000
_cell.length_b   1.000
_cell.length_c   1.000
_cell.angle_alpha   90.00
_cell.angle_beta   90.00
_cell.angle_gamma   90.00
#
_symmetry.space_group_name_H-M   'P 1'
#
loop_
_entity.id
_entity.type
_entity.pdbx_description
1 polymer ?
#
loop_
_entity_poly.entity_id
_entity_poly.type
_entity_poly.pdbx_seq_one_letter_code
_entity_poly.pdbx_strand_id
1 'polypeptide(L)'
;MAAAVLLDIDGVLTVSWQALPGAVETMEWLVDHHVDYRLVTNTSSRTRHEIAERLGRAGMEVDESLILTAVTGAARYLAATYPGRGCLVVNEGDLGDDLEGVEQVDADHAGVVLLGGAGPSIGYDELNGVFALALAGVPMVALHRNTRFETADGLVLDMGAFLPGIEAAADRTATVVGNPARAFFEAALDDIGAD
;
A
#
# COMPACT_ATOMS: atom_id res chain seq x y z
N MET A 1 -22.14 13.29 -15.19
CA MET A 1 -20.93 12.77 -14.55
C MET A 1 -21.36 12.18 -13.23
N ALA A 2 -21.17 10.90 -13.00
CA ALA A 2 -21.38 10.32 -11.68
C ALA A 2 -20.27 10.88 -10.77
N ALA A 3 -20.64 11.47 -9.64
CA ALA A 3 -19.67 11.88 -8.65
C ALA A 3 -19.24 10.63 -7.89
N ALA A 4 -17.99 10.26 -7.97
CA ALA A 4 -17.40 9.18 -7.19
C ALA A 4 -16.61 9.75 -6.00
N VAL A 5 -16.55 9.00 -4.90
CA VAL A 5 -15.87 9.42 -3.68
C VAL A 5 -14.71 8.47 -3.38
N LEU A 6 -13.53 9.04 -3.15
CA LEU A 6 -12.38 8.29 -2.62
C LEU A 6 -12.24 8.66 -1.14
N LEU A 7 -12.27 7.66 -0.26
CA LEU A 7 -12.17 7.81 1.19
C LEU A 7 -10.93 7.10 1.69
N ASP A 8 -10.07 7.82 2.39
CA ASP A 8 -8.98 7.20 3.14
C ASP A 8 -9.53 6.47 4.37
N ILE A 9 -8.85 5.42 4.81
CA ILE A 9 -9.28 4.61 5.95
C ILE A 9 -8.66 5.14 7.23
N ASP A 10 -7.33 5.23 7.29
CA ASP A 10 -6.60 5.56 8.51
C ASP A 10 -6.66 7.06 8.82
N GLY A 11 -7.27 7.43 9.93
CA GLY A 11 -7.46 8.82 10.33
C GLY A 11 -8.67 9.52 9.69
N VAL A 12 -9.41 8.85 8.80
CA VAL A 12 -10.63 9.34 8.16
C VAL A 12 -11.85 8.52 8.57
N LEU A 13 -11.81 7.21 8.39
CA LEU A 13 -12.88 6.30 8.80
C LEU A 13 -12.59 5.66 10.16
N THR A 14 -11.32 5.31 10.41
CA THR A 14 -10.90 4.64 11.64
C THR A 14 -9.61 5.22 12.21
N VAL A 15 -9.44 5.05 13.54
CA VAL A 15 -8.15 5.15 14.22
C VAL A 15 -7.97 3.86 15.01
N SER A 16 -6.85 3.14 14.81
CA SER A 16 -6.60 1.83 15.42
C SER A 16 -7.79 0.85 15.25
N TRP A 17 -8.40 0.85 14.07
CA TRP A 17 -9.56 0.04 13.67
C TRP A 17 -10.85 0.33 14.46
N GLN A 18 -10.92 1.44 15.17
CA GLN A 18 -12.13 1.94 15.80
C GLN A 18 -12.74 3.02 14.93
N ALA A 19 -14.04 2.91 14.63
CA ALA A 19 -14.73 3.90 13.81
C ALA A 19 -14.68 5.29 14.43
N LEU A 20 -14.35 6.28 13.62
CA LEU A 20 -14.46 7.68 14.02
C LEU A 20 -15.92 8.12 14.07
N PRO A 21 -16.26 9.12 14.89
CA PRO A 21 -17.63 9.65 14.94
C PRO A 21 -18.13 10.09 13.56
N GLY A 22 -19.26 9.55 13.13
CA GLY A 22 -19.87 9.82 11.84
C GLY A 22 -19.37 8.94 10.68
N ALA A 23 -18.36 8.07 10.89
CA ALA A 23 -17.84 7.21 9.83
C ALA A 23 -18.86 6.16 9.39
N VAL A 24 -19.50 5.47 10.35
CA VAL A 24 -20.52 4.45 10.06
C VAL A 24 -21.68 5.07 9.31
N GLU A 25 -22.22 6.16 9.84
CA GLU A 25 -23.34 6.89 9.22
C GLU A 25 -23.01 7.42 7.83
N THR A 26 -21.74 7.81 7.60
CA THR A 26 -21.28 8.24 6.27
C THR A 26 -21.28 7.08 5.30
N MET A 27 -20.75 5.92 5.71
CA MET A 27 -20.73 4.73 4.86
C MET A 27 -22.15 4.24 4.53
N GLU A 28 -23.04 4.18 5.52
CA GLU A 28 -24.45 3.86 5.32
C GLU A 28 -25.11 4.85 4.33
N TRP A 29 -24.86 6.15 4.51
CA TRP A 29 -25.39 7.18 3.62
C TRP A 29 -24.95 7.01 2.17
N LEU A 30 -23.66 6.68 1.92
CA LEU A 30 -23.14 6.44 0.57
C LEU A 30 -23.85 5.26 -0.10
N VAL A 31 -24.06 4.16 0.65
CA VAL A 31 -24.75 2.96 0.16
C VAL A 31 -26.22 3.29 -0.14
N ASP A 32 -26.92 3.93 0.77
CA ASP A 32 -28.34 4.25 0.64
C ASP A 32 -28.63 5.20 -0.53
N HIS A 33 -27.69 6.09 -0.83
CA HIS A 33 -27.82 7.06 -1.94
C HIS A 33 -27.18 6.60 -3.24
N HIS A 34 -26.68 5.34 -3.28
CA HIS A 34 -26.04 4.75 -4.46
C HIS A 34 -24.91 5.62 -5.00
N VAL A 35 -24.10 6.19 -4.10
CA VAL A 35 -22.89 6.94 -4.46
C VAL A 35 -21.75 5.96 -4.68
N ASP A 36 -21.14 6.00 -5.86
CA ASP A 36 -19.96 5.21 -6.14
C ASP A 36 -18.79 5.66 -5.26
N TYR A 37 -18.12 4.71 -4.60
CA TYR A 37 -16.95 5.01 -3.77
C TYR A 37 -15.87 3.96 -3.87
N ARG A 38 -14.65 4.34 -3.48
CA ARG A 38 -13.57 3.41 -3.15
C ARG A 38 -12.94 3.83 -1.83
N LEU A 39 -12.57 2.84 -1.05
CA LEU A 39 -11.71 3.04 0.10
C LEU A 39 -10.27 2.93 -0.35
N VAL A 40 -9.45 3.89 0.03
CA VAL A 40 -8.03 3.93 -0.35
C VAL A 40 -7.17 3.93 0.91
N THR A 41 -6.05 3.18 0.91
CA THR A 41 -5.17 3.14 2.08
C THR A 41 -3.72 2.81 1.70
N ASN A 42 -2.77 3.34 2.48
CA ASN A 42 -1.36 2.94 2.43
C ASN A 42 -1.04 1.72 3.29
N THR A 43 -2.02 1.13 3.97
CA THR A 43 -1.80 -0.09 4.77
C THR A 43 -1.15 -1.17 3.91
N SER A 44 0.01 -1.65 4.34
CA SER A 44 0.80 -2.67 3.67
C SER A 44 1.08 -3.88 4.57
N SER A 45 0.52 -3.90 5.78
CA SER A 45 0.68 -5.00 6.73
C SER A 45 -0.52 -5.95 6.78
N ARG A 46 -1.50 -5.75 5.88
CA ARG A 46 -2.75 -6.52 5.84
C ARG A 46 -3.28 -6.62 4.42
N THR A 47 -3.92 -7.74 4.12
CA THR A 47 -4.66 -7.92 2.87
C THR A 47 -5.97 -7.13 2.87
N ARG A 48 -6.54 -6.89 1.67
CA ARG A 48 -7.87 -6.27 1.52
C ARG A 48 -8.95 -7.03 2.28
N HIS A 49 -8.87 -8.36 2.28
CA HIS A 49 -9.78 -9.22 3.04
C HIS A 49 -9.74 -8.92 4.53
N GLU A 50 -8.55 -8.88 5.14
CA GLU A 50 -8.40 -8.54 6.56
C GLU A 50 -8.86 -7.12 6.89
N ILE A 51 -8.65 -6.17 5.96
CA ILE A 51 -9.11 -4.78 6.10
C ILE A 51 -10.64 -4.75 6.11
N ALA A 52 -11.31 -5.43 5.16
CA ALA A 52 -12.77 -5.51 5.09
C ALA A 52 -13.35 -6.13 6.37
N GLU A 53 -12.79 -7.23 6.87
CA GLU A 53 -13.22 -7.82 8.14
C GLU A 53 -13.12 -6.86 9.33
N ARG A 54 -12.05 -6.06 9.39
CA ARG A 54 -11.85 -5.09 10.47
C ARG A 54 -12.83 -3.94 10.40
N LEU A 55 -13.10 -3.45 9.18
CA LEU A 55 -14.14 -2.43 8.95
C LEU A 55 -15.52 -2.96 9.32
N GLY A 56 -15.85 -4.21 8.97
CA GLY A 56 -17.10 -4.86 9.39
C GLY A 56 -17.24 -4.94 10.92
N ARG A 57 -16.16 -5.30 11.64
CA ARG A 57 -16.16 -5.28 13.12
C ARG A 57 -16.31 -3.87 13.70
N ALA A 58 -15.92 -2.83 12.96
CA ALA A 58 -16.12 -1.43 13.33
C ALA A 58 -17.50 -0.88 12.91
N GLY A 59 -18.38 -1.73 12.34
CA GLY A 59 -19.73 -1.38 11.92
C GLY A 59 -19.86 -0.90 10.47
N MET A 60 -18.82 -1.05 9.66
CA MET A 60 -18.78 -0.65 8.25
C MET A 60 -18.59 -1.87 7.35
N GLU A 61 -19.68 -2.49 6.93
CA GLU A 61 -19.65 -3.64 6.00
C GLU A 61 -19.24 -3.15 4.60
N VAL A 62 -18.07 -3.61 4.13
CA VAL A 62 -17.50 -3.21 2.84
C VAL A 62 -17.01 -4.44 2.10
N ASP A 63 -17.35 -4.54 0.82
CA ASP A 63 -16.76 -5.56 -0.06
C ASP A 63 -15.28 -5.26 -0.29
N GLU A 64 -14.40 -6.26 -0.19
CA GLU A 64 -12.96 -6.10 -0.37
C GLU A 64 -12.58 -5.55 -1.75
N SER A 65 -13.41 -5.78 -2.78
CA SER A 65 -13.22 -5.22 -4.12
C SER A 65 -13.34 -3.69 -4.18
N LEU A 66 -13.97 -3.08 -3.18
CA LEU A 66 -14.07 -1.62 -3.05
C LEU A 66 -12.86 -1.00 -2.35
N ILE A 67 -11.91 -1.83 -1.88
CA ILE A 67 -10.71 -1.38 -1.19
C ILE A 67 -9.53 -1.40 -2.16
N LEU A 68 -8.89 -0.26 -2.35
CA LEU A 68 -7.62 -0.12 -3.06
C LEU A 68 -6.51 0.14 -2.06
N THR A 69 -5.60 -0.81 -1.92
CA THR A 69 -4.40 -0.67 -1.10
C THR A 69 -3.22 -0.19 -1.94
N ALA A 70 -2.20 0.39 -1.30
CA ALA A 70 -0.93 0.66 -1.98
C ALA A 70 -0.32 -0.61 -2.60
N VAL A 71 -0.60 -1.77 -2.01
CA VAL A 71 -0.13 -3.09 -2.48
C VAL A 71 -0.76 -3.45 -3.82
N THR A 72 -2.10 -3.38 -3.93
CA THR A 72 -2.82 -3.67 -5.18
C THR A 72 -2.47 -2.67 -6.29
N GLY A 73 -2.26 -1.40 -5.92
CA GLY A 73 -1.73 -0.39 -6.83
C GLY A 73 -0.33 -0.73 -7.33
N ALA A 74 0.54 -1.21 -6.44
CA ALA A 74 1.89 -1.64 -6.78
C ALA A 74 1.89 -2.88 -7.68
N ALA A 75 1.03 -3.87 -7.43
CA ALA A 75 0.91 -5.05 -8.27
C ALA A 75 0.57 -4.67 -9.73
N ARG A 76 -0.41 -3.79 -9.93
CA ARG A 76 -0.76 -3.25 -11.26
C ARG A 76 0.41 -2.49 -11.90
N TYR A 77 1.08 -1.63 -11.14
CA TYR A 77 2.24 -0.88 -11.61
C TYR A 77 3.39 -1.81 -12.03
N LEU A 78 3.70 -2.82 -11.21
CA LEU A 78 4.75 -3.80 -11.50
C LEU A 78 4.44 -4.60 -12.76
N ALA A 79 3.21 -5.10 -12.91
CA ALA A 79 2.77 -5.84 -14.09
C ALA A 79 2.87 -5.00 -15.38
N ALA A 80 2.53 -3.72 -15.30
CA ALA A 80 2.57 -2.80 -16.46
C ALA A 80 4.00 -2.33 -16.80
N THR A 81 4.85 -2.06 -15.77
CA THR A 81 6.15 -1.41 -15.97
C THR A 81 7.30 -2.41 -16.07
N TYR A 82 7.19 -3.54 -15.36
CA TYR A 82 8.23 -4.57 -15.28
C TYR A 82 7.70 -5.97 -15.61
N PRO A 83 7.01 -6.17 -16.74
CA PRO A 83 6.39 -7.45 -17.07
C PRO A 83 7.42 -8.57 -17.11
N GLY A 84 7.11 -9.68 -16.41
CA GLY A 84 7.95 -10.89 -16.37
C GLY A 84 9.25 -10.73 -15.57
N ARG A 85 9.42 -9.68 -14.77
CA ARG A 85 10.55 -9.55 -13.85
C ARG A 85 10.18 -10.09 -12.48
N GLY A 86 11.04 -10.93 -11.92
CA GLY A 86 10.93 -11.35 -10.54
C GLY A 86 11.04 -10.16 -9.57
N CYS A 87 10.20 -10.11 -8.57
CA CYS A 87 10.12 -9.04 -7.59
C CYS A 87 10.60 -9.52 -6.21
N LEU A 88 11.66 -8.89 -5.69
CA LEU A 88 11.98 -9.02 -4.26
C LEU A 88 11.03 -8.13 -3.47
N VAL A 89 10.26 -8.73 -2.57
CA VAL A 89 9.35 -8.00 -1.68
C VAL A 89 9.98 -7.85 -0.30
N VAL A 90 10.18 -6.61 0.13
CA VAL A 90 10.68 -6.25 1.47
C VAL A 90 9.58 -5.50 2.20
N ASN A 91 8.84 -6.22 3.03
CA ASN A 91 7.67 -5.72 3.73
C ASN A 91 7.47 -6.44 5.06
N GLU A 92 7.01 -5.73 6.07
CA GLU A 92 6.53 -6.33 7.31
C GLU A 92 5.08 -6.76 7.14
N GLY A 93 4.80 -8.03 7.45
CA GLY A 93 3.47 -8.63 7.26
C GLY A 93 3.29 -9.35 5.92
N ASP A 94 2.21 -10.10 5.84
CA ASP A 94 1.83 -10.86 4.66
C ASP A 94 0.98 -10.00 3.74
N LEU A 95 1.36 -9.92 2.47
CA LEU A 95 0.61 -9.20 1.44
C LEU A 95 -0.38 -10.11 0.69
N GLY A 96 -0.26 -11.43 0.89
CA GLY A 96 -1.16 -12.44 0.37
C GLY A 96 -1.47 -12.27 -1.12
N ASP A 97 -2.75 -12.47 -1.46
CA ASP A 97 -3.26 -12.40 -2.83
C ASP A 97 -3.29 -10.96 -3.39
N ASP A 98 -3.06 -9.94 -2.56
CA ASP A 98 -3.00 -8.53 -3.03
C ASP A 98 -1.83 -8.25 -3.97
N LEU A 99 -0.82 -9.16 -4.02
CA LEU A 99 0.25 -9.19 -5.02
C LEU A 99 -0.01 -10.20 -6.15
N GLU A 100 -1.26 -10.54 -6.44
CA GLU A 100 -1.59 -11.46 -7.53
C GLU A 100 -0.95 -11.01 -8.84
N GLY A 101 -0.35 -11.97 -9.57
CA GLY A 101 0.35 -11.72 -10.82
C GLY A 101 1.77 -11.18 -10.70
N VAL A 102 2.27 -10.93 -9.47
CA VAL A 102 3.66 -10.57 -9.21
C VAL A 102 4.46 -11.82 -8.84
N GLU A 103 5.45 -12.18 -9.65
CA GLU A 103 6.37 -13.27 -9.36
C GLU A 103 7.32 -12.84 -8.23
N GLN A 104 7.08 -13.34 -7.02
CA GLN A 104 7.93 -13.07 -5.87
C GLN A 104 9.17 -13.98 -5.91
N VAL A 105 10.35 -13.39 -5.75
CA VAL A 105 11.64 -14.07 -5.82
C VAL A 105 12.58 -13.63 -4.69
N ASP A 106 13.65 -14.38 -4.49
CA ASP A 106 14.77 -13.97 -3.63
C ASP A 106 15.65 -12.88 -4.30
N ALA A 107 16.62 -12.37 -3.54
CA ALA A 107 17.49 -11.29 -4.00
C ALA A 107 18.33 -11.67 -5.24
N ASP A 108 18.72 -12.94 -5.39
CA ASP A 108 19.61 -13.40 -6.49
C ASP A 108 18.85 -13.37 -7.84
N HIS A 109 17.54 -13.40 -7.82
CA HIS A 109 16.67 -13.42 -9.00
C HIS A 109 15.89 -12.12 -9.22
N ALA A 110 16.09 -11.13 -8.36
CA ALA A 110 15.32 -9.90 -8.36
C ALA A 110 15.63 -9.01 -9.58
N GLY A 111 14.61 -8.77 -10.41
CA GLY A 111 14.61 -7.78 -11.49
C GLY A 111 14.00 -6.44 -11.08
N VAL A 112 13.29 -6.39 -9.92
CA VAL A 112 12.72 -5.20 -9.29
C VAL A 112 12.61 -5.45 -7.79
N VAL A 113 12.70 -4.39 -6.97
CA VAL A 113 12.48 -4.44 -5.52
C VAL A 113 11.21 -3.67 -5.17
N LEU A 114 10.30 -4.30 -4.42
CA LEU A 114 9.14 -3.66 -3.82
C LEU A 114 9.38 -3.43 -2.33
N LEU A 115 9.30 -2.17 -1.89
CA LEU A 115 9.49 -1.75 -0.51
C LEU A 115 8.15 -1.34 0.10
N GLY A 116 7.70 -2.06 1.09
CA GLY A 116 6.45 -1.82 1.80
C GLY A 116 6.63 -1.15 3.15
N GLY A 117 5.96 -1.65 4.18
CA GLY A 117 6.10 -1.20 5.56
C GLY A 117 7.34 -1.80 6.23
N ALA A 118 7.93 -1.07 7.16
CA ALA A 118 9.02 -1.58 7.99
C ALA A 118 8.49 -2.12 9.33
N GLY A 119 9.21 -3.09 9.88
CA GLY A 119 8.91 -3.69 11.18
C GLY A 119 10.09 -4.50 11.70
N PRO A 120 9.88 -5.28 12.78
CA PRO A 120 10.95 -6.02 13.44
C PRO A 120 11.68 -7.05 12.58
N SER A 121 11.06 -7.54 11.50
CA SER A 121 11.69 -8.51 10.58
C SER A 121 12.67 -7.84 9.62
N ILE A 122 12.64 -6.51 9.48
CA ILE A 122 13.47 -5.76 8.53
C ILE A 122 14.67 -5.18 9.29
N GLY A 123 15.78 -5.91 9.22
CA GLY A 123 17.04 -5.53 9.85
C GLY A 123 18.07 -4.97 8.89
N TYR A 124 19.30 -4.90 9.37
CA TYR A 124 20.43 -4.39 8.59
C TYR A 124 20.69 -5.22 7.33
N ASP A 125 20.55 -6.54 7.41
CA ASP A 125 20.87 -7.44 6.29
C ASP A 125 19.89 -7.26 5.14
N GLU A 126 18.59 -7.11 5.42
CA GLU A 126 17.54 -6.84 4.43
C GLU A 126 17.77 -5.48 3.76
N LEU A 127 18.03 -4.43 4.56
CA LEU A 127 18.29 -3.08 4.03
C LEU A 127 19.57 -3.04 3.20
N ASN A 128 20.61 -3.75 3.62
CA ASN A 128 21.87 -3.85 2.87
C ASN A 128 21.70 -4.66 1.57
N GLY A 129 20.83 -5.68 1.57
CA GLY A 129 20.46 -6.42 0.37
C GLY A 129 19.76 -5.50 -0.65
N VAL A 130 18.80 -4.69 -0.20
CA VAL A 130 18.14 -3.67 -1.04
C VAL A 130 19.16 -2.68 -1.61
N PHE A 131 20.05 -2.18 -0.77
CA PHE A 131 21.12 -1.26 -1.21
C PHE A 131 22.01 -1.90 -2.29
N ALA A 132 22.43 -3.14 -2.12
CA ALA A 132 23.27 -3.85 -3.10
C ALA A 132 22.56 -4.00 -4.45
N LEU A 133 21.29 -4.34 -4.46
CA LEU A 133 20.47 -4.42 -5.67
C LEU A 133 20.30 -3.05 -6.33
N ALA A 134 20.02 -2.01 -5.56
CA ALA A 134 19.89 -0.65 -6.07
C ALA A 134 21.20 -0.15 -6.69
N LEU A 135 22.33 -0.43 -6.05
CA LEU A 135 23.67 -0.12 -6.58
C LEU A 135 23.96 -0.87 -7.88
N ALA A 136 23.48 -2.10 -8.02
CA ALA A 136 23.55 -2.89 -9.27
C ALA A 136 22.58 -2.38 -10.35
N GLY A 137 21.75 -1.39 -10.06
CA GLY A 137 20.83 -0.79 -11.01
C GLY A 137 19.45 -1.47 -11.07
N VAL A 138 19.11 -2.35 -10.11
CA VAL A 138 17.78 -2.92 -9.99
C VAL A 138 16.81 -1.81 -9.54
N PRO A 139 15.68 -1.59 -10.24
CA PRO A 139 14.71 -0.58 -9.87
C PRO A 139 14.09 -0.82 -8.50
N MET A 140 13.88 0.26 -7.75
CA MET A 140 13.14 0.24 -6.48
C MET A 140 11.76 0.86 -6.67
N VAL A 141 10.74 0.19 -6.18
CA VAL A 141 9.36 0.66 -6.08
C VAL A 141 9.00 0.70 -4.59
N ALA A 142 8.46 1.80 -4.11
CA ALA A 142 8.03 1.95 -2.73
C ALA A 142 6.52 2.16 -2.66
N LEU A 143 5.86 1.47 -1.74
CA LEU A 143 4.43 1.65 -1.51
C LEU A 143 4.14 3.07 -0.99
N HIS A 144 5.00 3.59 -0.13
CA HIS A 144 4.86 4.93 0.45
C HIS A 144 6.21 5.46 0.96
N ARG A 145 6.20 6.71 1.44
CA ARG A 145 7.34 7.35 2.10
C ARG A 145 7.05 7.73 3.55
N ASN A 146 6.10 7.05 4.19
CA ASN A 146 5.82 7.27 5.60
C ASN A 146 7.08 6.97 6.42
N THR A 147 7.50 7.92 7.24
CA THR A 147 8.70 7.76 8.10
C THR A 147 8.37 7.07 9.42
N ARG A 148 7.10 7.00 9.78
CA ARG A 148 6.60 6.41 11.02
C ARG A 148 5.11 6.09 10.90
N PHE A 149 4.64 5.17 11.72
CA PHE A 149 3.22 4.89 11.90
C PHE A 149 2.91 4.64 13.38
N GLU A 150 1.62 4.68 13.74
CA GLU A 150 1.16 4.49 15.10
C GLU A 150 0.79 3.04 15.34
N THR A 151 1.26 2.50 16.48
CA THR A 151 0.89 1.19 17.00
C THR A 151 0.23 1.35 18.37
N ALA A 152 -0.28 0.26 18.94
CA ALA A 152 -0.81 0.27 20.31
C ALA A 152 0.22 0.70 21.36
N ASP A 153 1.51 0.49 21.08
CA ASP A 153 2.64 0.79 21.96
C ASP A 153 3.29 2.15 21.65
N GLY A 154 2.76 2.91 20.71
CA GLY A 154 3.25 4.22 20.31
C GLY A 154 3.77 4.31 18.86
N LEU A 155 4.48 5.38 18.56
CA LEU A 155 5.04 5.63 17.23
C LEU A 155 6.29 4.77 16.99
N VAL A 156 6.33 4.11 15.84
CA VAL A 156 7.46 3.31 15.37
C VAL A 156 7.94 3.81 13.99
N LEU A 157 9.18 3.49 13.65
CA LEU A 157 9.74 3.82 12.33
C LEU A 157 9.07 2.99 11.24
N ASP A 158 8.93 3.60 10.06
CA ASP A 158 8.47 2.94 8.84
C ASP A 158 9.53 3.03 7.74
N MET A 159 9.32 2.34 6.61
CA MET A 159 10.27 2.21 5.50
C MET A 159 10.77 3.57 4.97
N GLY A 160 9.91 4.59 4.97
CA GLY A 160 10.30 5.94 4.55
C GLY A 160 11.38 6.58 5.42
N ALA A 161 11.66 6.05 6.62
CA ALA A 161 12.79 6.51 7.45
C ALA A 161 14.13 5.97 6.94
N PHE A 162 14.15 4.80 6.30
CA PHE A 162 15.36 4.13 5.80
C PHE A 162 15.63 4.45 4.32
N LEU A 163 14.56 4.60 3.55
CA LEU A 163 14.61 4.78 2.10
C LEU A 163 15.54 5.92 1.62
N PRO A 164 15.54 7.13 2.22
CA PRO A 164 16.43 8.21 1.80
C PRO A 164 17.92 7.86 1.96
N GLY A 165 18.27 7.08 2.98
CA GLY A 165 19.64 6.61 3.19
C GLY A 165 20.09 5.63 2.11
N ILE A 166 19.22 4.69 1.73
CA ILE A 166 19.48 3.73 0.67
C ILE A 166 19.61 4.45 -0.68
N GLU A 167 18.66 5.36 -0.97
CA GLU A 167 18.65 6.16 -2.20
C GLU A 167 19.94 6.99 -2.37
N ALA A 168 20.34 7.68 -1.30
CA ALA A 168 21.56 8.50 -1.29
C ALA A 168 22.83 7.64 -1.47
N ALA A 169 22.89 6.48 -0.81
CA ALA A 169 24.06 5.60 -0.88
C ALA A 169 24.19 4.91 -2.25
N ALA A 170 23.08 4.57 -2.90
CA ALA A 170 23.05 3.92 -4.21
C ALA A 170 23.06 4.90 -5.39
N ASP A 171 22.89 6.21 -5.16
CA ASP A 171 22.60 7.23 -6.18
C ASP A 171 21.42 6.82 -7.07
N ARG A 172 20.33 6.42 -6.44
CA ARG A 172 19.08 5.96 -7.07
C ARG A 172 17.88 6.49 -6.30
N THR A 173 16.74 6.57 -6.99
CA THR A 173 15.48 7.01 -6.38
C THR A 173 14.42 5.96 -6.59
N ALA A 174 13.68 5.62 -5.55
CA ALA A 174 12.53 4.72 -5.65
C ALA A 174 11.32 5.43 -6.24
N THR A 175 10.58 4.71 -7.09
CA THR A 175 9.28 5.16 -7.58
C THR A 175 8.23 4.88 -6.50
N VAL A 176 7.49 5.90 -6.07
CA VAL A 176 6.38 5.75 -5.11
C VAL A 176 5.09 5.50 -5.86
N VAL A 177 4.35 4.47 -5.46
CA VAL A 177 3.13 4.03 -6.16
C VAL A 177 1.86 4.11 -5.33
N GLY A 178 1.93 4.24 -4.00
CA GLY A 178 0.76 4.44 -3.13
C GLY A 178 0.45 5.93 -2.88
N ASN A 179 -0.54 6.20 -2.03
CA ASN A 179 -0.97 7.55 -1.66
C ASN A 179 0.22 8.38 -1.08
N PRO A 180 0.51 9.61 -1.56
CA PRO A 180 -0.31 10.45 -2.46
C PRO A 180 0.13 10.41 -3.95
N ALA A 181 0.68 9.33 -4.46
CA ALA A 181 1.08 9.27 -5.86
C ALA A 181 -0.15 9.41 -6.79
N ARG A 182 -0.02 10.27 -7.83
CA ARG A 182 -1.12 10.52 -8.77
C ARG A 182 -1.65 9.23 -9.42
N ALA A 183 -0.75 8.32 -9.82
CA ALA A 183 -1.12 7.05 -10.44
C ALA A 183 -1.99 6.17 -9.52
N PHE A 184 -1.85 6.28 -8.19
CA PHE A 184 -2.68 5.57 -7.24
C PHE A 184 -4.15 6.01 -7.30
N PHE A 185 -4.38 7.32 -7.35
CA PHE A 185 -5.73 7.88 -7.44
C PHE A 185 -6.34 7.68 -8.83
N GLU A 186 -5.54 7.77 -9.90
CA GLU A 186 -5.99 7.47 -11.25
C GLU A 186 -6.46 6.01 -11.35
N ALA A 187 -5.73 5.05 -10.78
CA ALA A 187 -6.15 3.66 -10.73
C ALA A 187 -7.47 3.47 -9.95
N ALA A 188 -7.68 4.23 -8.86
CA ALA A 188 -8.92 4.20 -8.09
C ALA A 188 -10.11 4.76 -8.87
N LEU A 189 -9.90 5.81 -9.67
CA LEU A 189 -10.92 6.41 -10.52
C LEU A 189 -11.27 5.51 -11.71
N ASP A 190 -10.26 4.88 -12.34
CA ASP A 190 -10.47 3.92 -13.43
C ASP A 190 -11.34 2.74 -12.97
N ASP A 191 -11.15 2.24 -11.74
CA ASP A 191 -11.96 1.17 -11.15
C ASP A 191 -13.44 1.55 -10.96
N ILE A 192 -13.75 2.84 -10.91
CA ILE A 192 -15.12 3.35 -10.78
C ILE A 192 -15.68 3.75 -12.15
N GLY A 193 -14.82 3.83 -13.18
CA GLY A 193 -15.20 4.38 -14.49
C GLY A 193 -15.50 5.89 -14.45
N ALA A 194 -14.81 6.60 -13.54
CA ALA A 194 -14.91 8.06 -13.37
C ALA A 194 -13.70 8.75 -14.02
N ASP A 195 -13.96 9.90 -14.67
CA ASP A 195 -12.93 10.76 -15.30
C ASP A 195 -12.41 11.83 -14.32
#